data_4a4b68154f5a61a57e960401e64ec0b1
#
_entry.id   4a4b68154f5a61a57e960401e64ec0b1
#
_cell.length_a   1.000
_cell.length_b   1.000
_cell.length_c   1.000
_cell.angle_alpha   90.00
_cell.angle_beta   90.00
_cell.angle_gamma   90.00
#
_symmetry.space_group_name_H-M   'P 1'
#
loop_
_entity.id
_entity.type
_entity.pdbx_description
1 polymer ?
#
loop_
_entity_poly.entity_id
_entity_poly.type
_entity_poly.pdbx_seq_one_letter_code
_entity_poly.pdbx_strand_id
1 'polypeptide(L)'
;MNIEERLLTINSYSRTGEKLQSVKQIVVHWVGNANSTAIANRNYFESLKDKHIYASSQYIVGLNGEIIRCVPENEVAYHAGNGTVNRNSIGIETCHPDWEGKFNENTYNSLVELCADICKRYNLTIDNIIRHYDVTGKECPRYYVRNEQEWIKFKNDVANKLGQATTNVAVQEVKGVDEPVRKYKNGSTKEIIYADTALTKQIGSLSPYEECDCFGIFENRPMVRYKIDGSNNYKIGFAKWTGGVK
;
A
#
# COMPACT_ATOMS: atom_id res chain seq x y z
N MET A 1 -14.06 -9.55 13.09
CA MET A 1 -13.95 -8.09 12.89
C MET A 1 -15.30 -7.45 13.22
N ASN A 2 -15.34 -6.42 14.05
CA ASN A 2 -16.55 -5.66 14.35
C ASN A 2 -16.47 -4.29 13.66
N ILE A 3 -17.50 -3.93 12.89
CA ILE A 3 -17.58 -2.65 12.19
C ILE A 3 -18.76 -1.86 12.78
N GLU A 4 -18.48 -0.70 13.34
CA GLU A 4 -19.49 0.21 13.86
C GLU A 4 -20.04 1.10 12.72
N GLU A 5 -21.34 1.09 12.51
CA GLU A 5 -21.95 2.03 11.55
C GLU A 5 -22.17 3.40 12.18
N ARG A 6 -21.49 4.40 11.64
CA ARG A 6 -21.62 5.82 11.97
C ARG A 6 -21.73 6.63 10.68
N LEU A 7 -22.75 6.31 9.89
CA LEU A 7 -22.91 6.90 8.57
C LEU A 7 -23.00 8.43 8.65
N LEU A 8 -22.38 9.09 7.67
CA LEU A 8 -22.53 10.53 7.46
C LEU A 8 -23.96 10.82 7.03
N THR A 9 -24.47 11.99 7.38
CA THR A 9 -25.74 12.50 6.85
C THR A 9 -25.61 12.67 5.33
N ILE A 10 -26.64 12.26 4.57
CA ILE A 10 -26.69 12.51 3.12
C ILE A 10 -26.72 14.03 2.89
N ASN A 11 -25.82 14.51 2.03
CA ASN A 11 -25.65 15.93 1.72
C ASN A 11 -24.96 16.08 0.35
N SER A 12 -24.85 17.30 -0.15
CA SER A 12 -24.28 17.55 -1.48
C SER A 12 -22.75 17.44 -1.57
N TYR A 13 -22.03 17.16 -0.48
CA TYR A 13 -20.58 17.26 -0.41
C TYR A 13 -19.90 15.97 0.09
N SER A 14 -19.95 15.69 1.40
CA SER A 14 -19.22 14.57 1.99
C SER A 14 -19.88 13.21 1.80
N ARG A 15 -21.22 13.16 1.61
CA ARG A 15 -21.97 11.93 1.26
C ARG A 15 -23.15 12.27 0.37
N THR A 16 -22.99 12.17 -0.93
CA THR A 16 -24.03 12.55 -1.90
C THR A 16 -25.06 11.44 -2.18
N GLY A 17 -24.82 10.21 -1.75
CA GLY A 17 -25.66 9.07 -2.08
C GLY A 17 -25.44 8.55 -3.51
N GLU A 18 -24.49 9.13 -4.28
CA GLU A 18 -24.11 8.63 -5.60
C GLU A 18 -23.66 7.16 -5.49
N LYS A 19 -24.15 6.31 -6.40
CA LYS A 19 -23.84 4.88 -6.36
C LYS A 19 -22.45 4.59 -6.93
N LEU A 20 -21.72 3.73 -6.25
CA LEU A 20 -20.45 3.22 -6.73
C LEU A 20 -20.65 2.42 -8.04
N GLN A 21 -19.78 2.60 -9.01
CA GLN A 21 -19.88 1.87 -10.29
C GLN A 21 -19.40 0.41 -10.12
N SER A 22 -18.30 0.22 -9.39
CA SER A 22 -17.74 -1.09 -9.07
C SER A 22 -16.72 -0.94 -7.95
N VAL A 23 -16.29 -2.04 -7.37
CA VAL A 23 -15.12 -2.06 -6.49
C VAL A 23 -13.99 -2.77 -7.21
N LYS A 24 -13.03 -2.01 -7.74
CA LYS A 24 -11.86 -2.52 -8.45
C LYS A 24 -10.58 -2.43 -7.62
N GLN A 25 -10.60 -1.62 -6.56
CA GLN A 25 -9.42 -1.37 -5.72
C GLN A 25 -9.80 -0.84 -4.34
N ILE A 26 -8.85 -0.98 -3.42
CA ILE A 26 -8.89 -0.39 -2.09
C ILE A 26 -7.82 0.69 -2.06
N VAL A 27 -8.18 1.90 -1.62
CA VAL A 27 -7.22 3.00 -1.45
C VAL A 27 -6.98 3.23 0.02
N VAL A 28 -5.75 3.00 0.47
CA VAL A 28 -5.32 3.22 1.85
C VAL A 28 -4.80 4.64 2.02
N HIS A 29 -5.31 5.30 3.08
CA HIS A 29 -4.93 6.64 3.49
C HIS A 29 -4.43 6.66 4.93
N TRP A 30 -3.84 7.75 5.35
CA TRP A 30 -3.69 8.17 6.73
C TRP A 30 -4.51 9.43 6.97
N VAL A 31 -5.08 9.60 8.14
CA VAL A 31 -5.94 10.78 8.43
C VAL A 31 -5.18 12.12 8.42
N GLY A 32 -3.83 12.10 8.46
CA GLY A 32 -3.01 13.32 8.49
C GLY A 32 -3.26 14.20 9.72
N ASN A 33 -3.74 13.61 10.81
CA ASN A 33 -4.06 14.24 12.08
C ASN A 33 -3.60 13.30 13.22
N ALA A 34 -2.36 13.48 13.67
CA ALA A 34 -1.73 12.59 14.64
C ALA A 34 -2.53 12.49 15.95
N ASN A 35 -2.57 11.28 16.50
CA ASN A 35 -3.25 10.96 17.76
C ASN A 35 -4.76 11.31 17.80
N SER A 36 -5.41 11.43 16.64
CA SER A 36 -6.86 11.62 16.56
C SER A 36 -7.60 10.29 16.59
N THR A 37 -8.82 10.29 17.13
CA THR A 37 -9.66 9.10 17.17
C THR A 37 -10.46 8.91 15.89
N ALA A 38 -10.91 7.68 15.61
CA ALA A 38 -11.76 7.39 14.46
C ALA A 38 -13.06 8.22 14.49
N ILE A 39 -13.68 8.37 15.66
CA ILE A 39 -14.91 9.15 15.77
C ILE A 39 -14.67 10.66 15.55
N ALA A 40 -13.53 11.21 15.97
CA ALA A 40 -13.18 12.60 15.70
C ALA A 40 -13.02 12.86 14.19
N ASN A 41 -12.36 11.95 13.47
CA ASN A 41 -12.20 12.02 12.02
C ASN A 41 -13.53 11.81 11.28
N ARG A 42 -14.39 10.90 11.75
CA ARG A 42 -15.77 10.79 11.24
C ARG A 42 -16.56 12.08 11.40
N ASN A 43 -16.47 12.72 12.57
CA ASN A 43 -17.17 13.97 12.85
C ASN A 43 -16.59 15.15 12.04
N TYR A 44 -15.29 15.11 11.76
CA TYR A 44 -14.68 16.03 10.79
C TYR A 44 -15.35 15.88 9.41
N PHE A 45 -15.49 14.68 8.87
CA PHE A 45 -16.19 14.43 7.60
C PHE A 45 -17.65 14.89 7.64
N GLU A 46 -18.35 14.70 8.76
CA GLU A 46 -19.72 15.21 8.94
C GLU A 46 -19.77 16.75 8.82
N SER A 47 -18.78 17.44 9.41
CA SER A 47 -18.72 18.91 9.38
C SER A 47 -18.45 19.51 8.00
N LEU A 48 -17.97 18.69 7.06
CA LEU A 48 -17.61 19.17 5.72
C LEU A 48 -18.83 19.55 4.87
N LYS A 49 -20.00 19.01 5.21
CA LYS A 49 -21.28 19.42 4.58
C LYS A 49 -21.54 20.93 4.74
N ASP A 50 -21.21 21.47 5.91
CA ASP A 50 -21.43 22.87 6.24
C ASP A 50 -20.32 23.77 5.67
N LYS A 51 -19.16 23.18 5.37
CA LYS A 51 -18.00 23.84 4.74
C LYS A 51 -17.99 23.72 3.22
N HIS A 52 -18.93 22.99 2.64
CA HIS A 52 -19.05 22.73 1.20
C HIS A 52 -17.81 22.07 0.59
N ILE A 53 -17.21 21.10 1.33
CA ILE A 53 -15.97 20.42 0.94
C ILE A 53 -16.27 18.95 0.61
N TYR A 54 -15.80 18.50 -0.54
CA TYR A 54 -15.85 17.10 -0.97
C TYR A 54 -14.69 16.33 -0.35
N ALA A 55 -14.92 15.71 0.80
CA ALA A 55 -14.01 14.72 1.37
C ALA A 55 -14.77 13.75 2.28
N SER A 56 -14.48 12.45 2.14
CA SER A 56 -15.00 11.35 2.96
C SER A 56 -14.27 10.06 2.63
N SER A 57 -14.48 9.03 3.43
CA SER A 57 -14.07 7.65 3.12
C SER A 57 -15.17 6.68 3.50
N GLN A 58 -15.13 5.46 2.98
CA GLN A 58 -16.05 4.42 3.41
C GLN A 58 -15.75 4.02 4.86
N TYR A 59 -14.46 3.87 5.19
CA TYR A 59 -14.03 3.40 6.50
C TYR A 59 -12.98 4.30 7.13
N ILE A 60 -12.99 4.29 8.47
CA ILE A 60 -11.91 4.82 9.31
C ILE A 60 -11.49 3.74 10.30
N VAL A 61 -10.19 3.43 10.34
CA VAL A 61 -9.59 2.52 11.32
C VAL A 61 -8.93 3.35 12.41
N GLY A 62 -9.33 3.15 13.66
CA GLY A 62 -8.89 3.93 14.81
C GLY A 62 -7.64 3.38 15.51
N LEU A 63 -7.16 4.13 16.51
CA LEU A 63 -5.93 3.81 17.25
C LEU A 63 -6.03 2.54 18.11
N ASN A 64 -7.23 2.17 18.53
CA ASN A 64 -7.47 0.94 19.30
C ASN A 64 -7.93 -0.22 18.41
N GLY A 65 -7.86 -0.04 17.08
CA GLY A 65 -8.31 -1.03 16.11
C GLY A 65 -9.82 -1.01 15.83
N GLU A 66 -10.56 -0.06 16.39
CA GLU A 66 -11.97 0.14 16.07
C GLU A 66 -12.15 0.54 14.61
N ILE A 67 -13.20 0.03 13.97
CA ILE A 67 -13.51 0.33 12.56
C ILE A 67 -14.87 1.02 12.50
N ILE A 68 -14.90 2.21 11.96
CA ILE A 68 -16.13 2.98 11.72
C ILE A 68 -16.43 2.99 10.22
N ARG A 69 -17.68 2.64 9.86
CA ARG A 69 -18.19 2.83 8.49
C ARG A 69 -18.90 4.17 8.39
N CYS A 70 -18.33 5.09 7.59
CA CYS A 70 -18.82 6.47 7.39
C CYS A 70 -19.71 6.61 6.17
N VAL A 71 -19.40 5.87 5.10
CA VAL A 71 -20.16 5.81 3.85
C VAL A 71 -20.42 4.35 3.50
N PRO A 72 -21.65 3.97 3.08
CA PRO A 72 -21.91 2.61 2.60
C PRO A 72 -20.99 2.21 1.44
N GLU A 73 -20.60 0.94 1.36
CA GLU A 73 -19.68 0.47 0.29
C GLU A 73 -20.27 0.58 -1.12
N ASN A 74 -21.58 0.69 -1.26
CA ASN A 74 -22.25 0.89 -2.54
C ASN A 74 -22.46 2.37 -2.89
N GLU A 75 -21.90 3.29 -2.11
CA GLU A 75 -21.92 4.74 -2.36
C GLU A 75 -20.51 5.28 -2.59
N VAL A 76 -20.43 6.31 -3.41
CA VAL A 76 -19.17 7.04 -3.67
C VAL A 76 -18.73 7.80 -2.42
N ALA A 77 -17.47 7.62 -2.04
CA ALA A 77 -16.79 8.50 -1.10
C ALA A 77 -15.70 9.32 -1.83
N TYR A 78 -15.37 10.48 -1.28
CA TYR A 78 -14.48 11.45 -1.94
C TYR A 78 -13.11 11.45 -1.24
N HIS A 79 -12.26 10.48 -1.54
CA HIS A 79 -10.98 10.27 -0.84
C HIS A 79 -9.73 10.37 -1.73
N ALA A 80 -9.84 10.02 -3.01
CA ALA A 80 -8.66 9.78 -3.84
C ALA A 80 -8.20 10.99 -4.67
N GLY A 81 -8.92 12.13 -4.63
CA GLY A 81 -8.62 13.29 -5.48
C GLY A 81 -8.81 13.01 -6.99
N ASN A 82 -9.45 11.89 -7.34
CA ASN A 82 -9.71 11.44 -8.70
C ASN A 82 -11.10 10.83 -8.79
N GLY A 83 -11.97 11.42 -9.61
CA GLY A 83 -13.38 11.02 -9.71
C GLY A 83 -13.59 9.59 -10.23
N THR A 84 -12.74 9.12 -11.15
CA THR A 84 -12.82 7.75 -11.66
C THR A 84 -12.42 6.74 -10.58
N VAL A 85 -11.37 7.05 -9.81
CA VAL A 85 -10.93 6.21 -8.68
C VAL A 85 -12.00 6.19 -7.59
N ASN A 86 -12.54 7.35 -7.19
CA ASN A 86 -13.60 7.44 -6.18
C ASN A 86 -14.84 6.59 -6.53
N ARG A 87 -15.21 6.51 -7.83
CA ARG A 87 -16.36 5.71 -8.29
C ARG A 87 -16.09 4.21 -8.43
N ASN A 88 -14.83 3.79 -8.28
CA ASN A 88 -14.42 2.41 -8.49
C ASN A 88 -13.55 1.85 -7.35
N SER A 89 -13.61 2.46 -6.15
CA SER A 89 -12.79 2.02 -5.02
C SER A 89 -13.47 2.19 -3.67
N ILE A 90 -12.96 1.47 -2.69
CA ILE A 90 -13.25 1.68 -1.28
C ILE A 90 -12.07 2.41 -0.66
N GLY A 91 -12.30 3.59 -0.06
CA GLY A 91 -11.31 4.36 0.66
C GLY A 91 -11.31 4.02 2.15
N ILE A 92 -10.11 3.83 2.70
CA ILE A 92 -9.91 3.56 4.13
C ILE A 92 -8.96 4.61 4.68
N GLU A 93 -9.46 5.46 5.57
CA GLU A 93 -8.64 6.37 6.37
C GLU A 93 -8.12 5.65 7.62
N THR A 94 -6.86 5.87 7.96
CA THR A 94 -6.19 5.13 9.03
C THR A 94 -5.59 6.09 10.03
N CYS A 95 -5.99 5.98 11.30
CA CYS A 95 -5.44 6.75 12.40
C CYS A 95 -3.99 6.34 12.70
N HIS A 96 -3.22 7.27 13.19
CA HIS A 96 -1.81 7.07 13.52
C HIS A 96 -1.42 7.86 14.78
N PRO A 97 -0.47 7.36 15.61
CA PRO A 97 -0.16 7.97 16.90
C PRO A 97 0.61 9.28 16.80
N ASP A 98 1.43 9.45 15.76
CA ASP A 98 2.35 10.56 15.61
C ASP A 98 2.49 11.02 14.15
N TRP A 99 3.28 12.07 13.91
CA TRP A 99 3.48 12.65 12.58
C TRP A 99 4.45 11.86 11.67
N GLU A 100 5.11 10.82 12.17
CA GLU A 100 5.80 9.85 11.33
C GLU A 100 4.77 9.08 10.48
N GLY A 101 3.60 8.80 11.08
CA GLY A 101 2.46 8.20 10.39
C GLY A 101 2.53 6.68 10.31
N LYS A 102 3.38 6.04 11.12
CA LYS A 102 3.38 4.60 11.30
C LYS A 102 2.13 4.18 12.06
N PHE A 103 1.40 3.21 11.54
CA PHE A 103 0.25 2.67 12.25
C PHE A 103 0.70 1.85 13.45
N ASN A 104 0.06 2.03 14.60
CA ASN A 104 0.31 1.16 15.74
C ASN A 104 -0.24 -0.26 15.48
N GLU A 105 0.09 -1.21 16.32
CA GLU A 105 -0.24 -2.62 16.13
C GLU A 105 -1.74 -2.87 15.99
N ASN A 106 -2.56 -2.27 16.85
CA ASN A 106 -4.02 -2.44 16.80
C ASN A 106 -4.61 -1.91 15.50
N THR A 107 -4.21 -0.69 15.11
CA THR A 107 -4.62 -0.06 13.85
C THR A 107 -4.18 -0.90 12.65
N TYR A 108 -2.92 -1.33 12.64
CA TYR A 108 -2.34 -2.13 11.57
C TYR A 108 -3.07 -3.46 11.38
N ASN A 109 -3.27 -4.21 12.48
CA ASN A 109 -3.95 -5.50 12.43
C ASN A 109 -5.39 -5.38 11.94
N SER A 110 -6.13 -4.38 12.41
CA SER A 110 -7.50 -4.12 11.95
C SER A 110 -7.56 -3.69 10.49
N LEU A 111 -6.58 -2.91 10.01
CA LEU A 111 -6.48 -2.55 8.60
C LEU A 111 -6.20 -3.78 7.71
N VAL A 112 -5.30 -4.68 8.15
CA VAL A 112 -5.03 -5.95 7.45
C VAL A 112 -6.29 -6.79 7.36
N GLU A 113 -7.04 -6.94 8.46
CA GLU A 113 -8.29 -7.69 8.49
C GLU A 113 -9.36 -7.08 7.57
N LEU A 114 -9.53 -5.76 7.61
CA LEU A 114 -10.51 -5.05 6.78
C LEU A 114 -10.17 -5.18 5.28
N CYS A 115 -8.91 -4.96 4.91
CA CYS A 115 -8.47 -5.12 3.52
C CYS A 115 -8.67 -6.57 3.03
N ALA A 116 -8.35 -7.56 3.83
CA ALA A 116 -8.56 -8.96 3.48
C ALA A 116 -10.06 -9.29 3.30
N ASP A 117 -10.93 -8.82 4.19
CA ASP A 117 -12.37 -9.00 4.08
C ASP A 117 -12.94 -8.37 2.80
N ILE A 118 -12.56 -7.11 2.51
CA ILE A 118 -12.98 -6.42 1.27
C ILE A 118 -12.47 -7.18 0.05
N CYS A 119 -11.19 -7.57 0.01
CA CYS A 119 -10.64 -8.34 -1.10
C CYS A 119 -11.44 -9.64 -1.34
N LYS A 120 -11.77 -10.38 -0.27
CA LYS A 120 -12.56 -11.60 -0.37
C LYS A 120 -13.97 -11.35 -0.93
N ARG A 121 -14.66 -10.32 -0.43
CA ARG A 121 -16.04 -10.01 -0.84
C ARG A 121 -16.16 -9.52 -2.28
N TYR A 122 -15.13 -8.79 -2.75
CA TYR A 122 -15.13 -8.20 -4.10
C TYR A 122 -14.23 -8.93 -5.09
N ASN A 123 -13.71 -10.11 -4.71
CA ASN A 123 -12.80 -10.92 -5.56
C ASN A 123 -11.58 -10.13 -6.05
N LEU A 124 -10.96 -9.38 -5.13
CA LEU A 124 -9.75 -8.61 -5.37
C LEU A 124 -8.52 -9.38 -4.90
N THR A 125 -7.36 -8.99 -5.41
CA THR A 125 -6.04 -9.45 -4.94
C THR A 125 -5.32 -8.33 -4.21
N ILE A 126 -4.18 -8.63 -3.61
CA ILE A 126 -3.32 -7.60 -2.97
C ILE A 126 -2.82 -6.54 -3.96
N ASP A 127 -2.82 -6.81 -5.26
CA ASP A 127 -2.44 -5.84 -6.29
C ASP A 127 -3.49 -4.74 -6.47
N ASN A 128 -4.73 -5.02 -6.05
CA ASN A 128 -5.80 -4.04 -6.04
C ASN A 128 -5.77 -3.14 -4.79
N ILE A 129 -4.83 -3.34 -3.85
CA ILE A 129 -4.62 -2.49 -2.69
C ILE A 129 -3.54 -1.47 -3.05
N ILE A 130 -3.92 -0.20 -3.08
CA ILE A 130 -3.06 0.92 -3.46
C ILE A 130 -3.06 2.01 -2.40
N ARG A 131 -2.04 2.88 -2.43
CA ARG A 131 -1.96 4.08 -1.60
C ARG A 131 -2.61 5.27 -2.33
N HIS A 132 -3.04 6.27 -1.63
CA HIS A 132 -3.40 7.55 -2.27
C HIS A 132 -2.24 8.11 -3.11
N TYR A 133 -1.00 7.88 -2.66
CA TYR A 133 0.22 8.22 -3.41
C TYR A 133 0.21 7.64 -4.83
N ASP A 134 -0.23 6.41 -5.00
CA ASP A 134 -0.24 5.72 -6.29
C ASP A 134 -1.30 6.30 -7.26
N VAL A 135 -2.23 7.13 -6.75
CA VAL A 135 -3.26 7.82 -7.55
C VAL A 135 -2.82 9.22 -7.96
N THR A 136 -2.25 10.00 -7.03
CA THR A 136 -2.03 11.46 -7.22
C THR A 136 -0.61 11.92 -6.92
N GLY A 137 0.27 11.07 -6.41
CA GLY A 137 1.60 11.44 -5.91
C GLY A 137 1.59 12.11 -4.53
N LYS A 138 0.41 12.28 -3.89
CA LYS A 138 0.32 12.82 -2.52
C LYS A 138 1.01 11.86 -1.55
N GLU A 139 1.83 12.38 -0.63
CA GLU A 139 2.50 11.60 0.41
C GLU A 139 1.49 11.03 1.43
N CYS A 140 0.72 10.03 1.02
CA CYS A 140 -0.37 9.41 1.78
C CYS A 140 -0.53 7.92 1.41
N PRO A 141 -0.47 7.01 2.39
CA PRO A 141 -0.11 7.23 3.80
C PRO A 141 1.40 7.47 3.96
N ARG A 142 1.78 8.52 4.67
CA ARG A 142 3.16 9.04 4.73
C ARG A 142 4.21 7.97 5.01
N TYR A 143 4.08 7.25 6.11
CA TYR A 143 5.06 6.25 6.53
C TYR A 143 5.29 5.19 5.45
N TYR A 144 4.23 4.68 4.84
CA TYR A 144 4.26 3.63 3.83
C TYR A 144 4.65 4.13 2.43
N VAL A 145 4.64 5.43 2.20
CA VAL A 145 5.24 6.06 1.02
C VAL A 145 6.76 6.18 1.17
N ARG A 146 7.21 6.56 2.37
CA ARG A 146 8.65 6.71 2.69
C ARG A 146 9.34 5.37 2.89
N ASN A 147 8.61 4.33 3.29
CA ASN A 147 9.13 3.01 3.62
C ASN A 147 8.44 1.94 2.76
N GLU A 148 8.89 1.80 1.51
CA GLU A 148 8.30 0.87 0.54
C GLU A 148 8.27 -0.58 1.04
N GLN A 149 9.29 -1.02 1.81
CA GLN A 149 9.33 -2.37 2.39
C GLN A 149 8.19 -2.60 3.39
N GLU A 150 7.83 -1.60 4.17
CA GLU A 150 6.70 -1.68 5.09
C GLU A 150 5.36 -1.73 4.33
N TRP A 151 5.26 -1.09 3.16
CA TRP A 151 4.10 -1.22 2.29
C TRP A 151 3.99 -2.62 1.68
N ILE A 152 5.11 -3.18 1.20
CA ILE A 152 5.18 -4.56 0.69
C ILE A 152 4.82 -5.55 1.81
N LYS A 153 5.39 -5.36 3.01
CA LYS A 153 5.04 -6.18 4.18
C LYS A 153 3.54 -6.14 4.47
N PHE A 154 2.93 -4.96 4.48
CA PHE A 154 1.50 -4.79 4.69
C PHE A 154 0.67 -5.61 3.67
N LYS A 155 0.99 -5.50 2.38
CA LYS A 155 0.31 -6.27 1.33
C LYS A 155 0.48 -7.78 1.52
N ASN A 156 1.67 -8.24 1.92
CA ASN A 156 1.91 -9.65 2.22
C ASN A 156 1.12 -10.13 3.44
N ASP A 157 0.99 -9.32 4.48
CA ASP A 157 0.18 -9.67 5.65
C ASP A 157 -1.30 -9.80 5.29
N VAL A 158 -1.81 -8.95 4.38
CA VAL A 158 -3.17 -9.09 3.83
C VAL A 158 -3.29 -10.39 3.01
N ALA A 159 -2.30 -10.73 2.17
CA ALA A 159 -2.29 -11.97 1.40
C ALA A 159 -2.32 -13.21 2.30
N ASN A 160 -1.52 -13.20 3.36
CA ASN A 160 -1.51 -14.26 4.37
C ASN A 160 -2.89 -14.42 5.04
N LYS A 161 -3.54 -13.31 5.37
CA LYS A 161 -4.90 -13.31 5.96
C LYS A 161 -5.96 -13.83 4.99
N LEU A 162 -5.78 -13.60 3.68
CA LEU A 162 -6.67 -14.13 2.63
C LEU A 162 -6.54 -15.65 2.45
N GLY A 163 -5.49 -16.28 3.00
CA GLY A 163 -5.14 -17.66 2.68
C GLY A 163 -4.80 -17.83 1.19
N GLN A 164 -4.59 -16.74 0.47
CA GLN A 164 -3.93 -16.77 -0.82
C GLN A 164 -2.51 -17.23 -0.50
N ALA A 165 -2.09 -18.37 -1.11
CA ALA A 165 -0.68 -18.61 -1.21
C ALA A 165 -0.11 -17.30 -1.75
N THR A 166 0.61 -16.59 -0.90
CA THR A 166 1.50 -15.58 -1.41
C THR A 166 2.22 -16.32 -2.52
N THR A 167 2.12 -15.86 -3.76
CA THR A 167 3.25 -16.01 -4.65
C THR A 167 4.32 -15.29 -3.84
N ASN A 168 4.87 -16.07 -2.92
CA ASN A 168 5.98 -15.68 -2.11
C ASN A 168 7.05 -15.30 -3.12
N VAL A 169 7.13 -14.03 -3.48
CA VAL A 169 8.41 -13.44 -3.23
C VAL A 169 8.52 -13.56 -1.71
N ALA A 170 8.78 -14.79 -1.25
CA ALA A 170 9.18 -15.03 0.09
C ALA A 170 10.39 -14.13 0.28
N VAL A 171 10.18 -12.98 0.92
CA VAL A 171 11.11 -12.66 1.97
C VAL A 171 10.89 -13.83 2.94
N GLN A 172 11.50 -15.00 2.64
CA GLN A 172 11.96 -15.82 3.71
C GLN A 172 12.66 -14.81 4.59
N GLU A 173 12.19 -14.66 5.84
CA GLU A 173 13.12 -14.29 6.88
C GLU A 173 14.27 -15.26 6.75
N VAL A 174 15.20 -14.91 5.89
CA VAL A 174 16.53 -15.45 5.94
C VAL A 174 17.07 -14.75 7.16
N LYS A 175 16.78 -15.36 8.33
CA LYS A 175 17.46 -15.00 9.57
C LYS A 175 18.93 -14.94 9.20
N GLY A 176 19.50 -13.72 9.15
CA GLY A 176 20.92 -13.50 8.91
C GLY A 176 21.30 -12.96 7.52
N VAL A 177 20.44 -12.22 6.80
CA VAL A 177 20.90 -11.48 5.61
C VAL A 177 20.90 -9.98 5.88
N ASP A 178 21.62 -9.57 6.90
CA ASP A 178 22.09 -8.17 7.03
C ASP A 178 23.32 -7.92 6.14
N GLU A 179 23.93 -8.97 5.56
CA GLU A 179 25.09 -8.88 4.71
C GLU A 179 24.87 -9.56 3.35
N PRO A 180 25.26 -8.91 2.23
CA PRO A 180 25.21 -9.54 0.91
C PRO A 180 26.12 -10.75 0.87
N VAL A 181 25.60 -11.89 0.46
CA VAL A 181 26.34 -13.16 0.45
C VAL A 181 27.38 -13.18 -0.67
N ARG A 182 27.17 -12.40 -1.74
CA ARG A 182 27.99 -12.38 -2.96
C ARG A 182 27.89 -11.01 -3.67
N LYS A 183 28.71 -10.86 -4.71
CA LYS A 183 28.58 -9.76 -5.69
C LYS A 183 27.98 -10.30 -6.98
N TYR A 184 27.08 -9.53 -7.55
CA TYR A 184 26.60 -9.69 -8.92
C TYR A 184 27.28 -8.66 -9.80
N LYS A 185 27.83 -9.10 -10.92
CA LYS A 185 28.40 -8.22 -11.96
C LYS A 185 27.59 -8.35 -13.23
N ASN A 186 27.01 -7.24 -13.68
CA ASN A 186 26.29 -7.18 -14.95
C ASN A 186 27.21 -7.48 -16.13
N GLY A 187 26.64 -8.00 -17.23
CA GLY A 187 27.33 -8.22 -18.50
C GLY A 187 27.65 -6.93 -19.25
N SER A 188 27.96 -7.06 -20.54
CA SER A 188 28.34 -5.93 -21.41
C SER A 188 27.19 -5.02 -21.87
N THR A 189 25.95 -5.35 -21.51
CA THR A 189 24.76 -4.59 -21.89
C THR A 189 24.02 -4.09 -20.65
N LYS A 190 23.21 -3.04 -20.83
CA LYS A 190 22.31 -2.56 -19.78
C LYS A 190 21.34 -3.68 -19.39
N GLU A 191 21.25 -3.99 -18.10
CA GLU A 191 20.35 -5.01 -17.58
C GLU A 191 19.19 -4.39 -16.83
N ILE A 192 17.97 -4.82 -17.14
CA ILE A 192 16.75 -4.35 -16.47
C ILE A 192 16.57 -5.10 -15.17
N ILE A 193 16.20 -4.38 -14.12
CA ILE A 193 15.86 -4.93 -12.80
C ILE A 193 14.35 -4.89 -12.61
N TYR A 194 13.81 -5.99 -12.10
CA TYR A 194 12.39 -6.22 -11.94
C TYR A 194 12.00 -6.37 -10.47
N ALA A 195 10.75 -6.04 -10.15
CA ALA A 195 10.20 -6.20 -8.80
C ALA A 195 9.90 -7.67 -8.44
N ASP A 196 9.78 -8.52 -9.46
CA ASP A 196 9.33 -9.91 -9.33
C ASP A 196 10.23 -10.87 -10.15
N THR A 197 10.23 -12.13 -9.77
CA THR A 197 11.00 -13.20 -10.47
C THR A 197 10.42 -13.54 -11.84
N ALA A 198 9.15 -13.25 -12.09
CA ALA A 198 8.50 -13.43 -13.38
C ALA A 198 8.89 -12.33 -14.40
N LEU A 199 9.65 -11.31 -13.96
CA LEU A 199 10.15 -10.21 -14.79
C LEU A 199 9.02 -9.38 -15.45
N THR A 200 7.94 -9.13 -14.73
CA THR A 200 6.77 -8.43 -15.25
C THR A 200 6.81 -6.94 -15.00
N LYS A 201 7.38 -6.49 -13.86
CA LYS A 201 7.41 -5.09 -13.45
C LYS A 201 8.84 -4.57 -13.38
N GLN A 202 9.23 -3.76 -14.34
CA GLN A 202 10.52 -3.07 -14.33
C GLN A 202 10.56 -2.02 -13.23
N ILE A 203 11.65 -1.99 -12.42
CA ILE A 203 11.86 -1.02 -11.34
C ILE A 203 13.19 -0.27 -11.44
N GLY A 204 14.07 -0.67 -12.31
CA GLY A 204 15.36 -0.02 -12.53
C GLY A 204 16.23 -0.75 -13.52
N SER A 205 17.52 -0.45 -13.50
CA SER A 205 18.53 -1.09 -14.37
C SER A 205 19.92 -1.00 -13.77
N LEU A 206 20.80 -1.90 -14.21
CA LEU A 206 22.25 -1.84 -14.02
C LEU A 206 22.92 -1.39 -15.31
N SER A 207 23.94 -0.56 -15.19
CA SER A 207 24.81 -0.19 -16.30
C SER A 207 25.69 -1.37 -16.73
N PRO A 208 26.24 -1.37 -17.95
CA PRO A 208 27.21 -2.40 -18.34
C PRO A 208 28.36 -2.52 -17.34
N TYR A 209 28.68 -3.75 -16.96
CA TYR A 209 29.74 -4.11 -16.00
C TYR A 209 29.57 -3.57 -14.57
N GLU A 210 28.45 -3.00 -14.23
CA GLU A 210 28.16 -2.54 -12.87
C GLU A 210 28.13 -3.71 -11.90
N GLU A 211 28.77 -3.51 -10.73
CA GLU A 211 28.74 -4.48 -9.62
C GLU A 211 27.77 -3.99 -8.55
N CYS A 212 26.99 -4.94 -8.01
CA CYS A 212 26.04 -4.68 -6.93
C CYS A 212 26.00 -5.87 -5.96
N ASP A 213 25.41 -5.65 -4.80
CA ASP A 213 25.24 -6.72 -3.81
C ASP A 213 24.21 -7.75 -4.27
N CYS A 214 24.50 -9.02 -4.07
CA CYS A 214 23.60 -10.13 -4.36
C CYS A 214 23.24 -10.88 -3.08
N PHE A 215 21.95 -10.99 -2.80
CA PHE A 215 21.40 -11.63 -1.61
C PHE A 215 21.01 -13.10 -1.84
N GLY A 216 21.15 -13.62 -3.03
CA GLY A 216 20.86 -15.00 -3.38
C GLY A 216 20.23 -15.13 -4.77
N ILE A 217 19.89 -16.36 -5.11
CA ILE A 217 19.23 -16.72 -6.36
C ILE A 217 17.87 -17.30 -6.05
N PHE A 218 16.81 -16.70 -6.57
CA PHE A 218 15.42 -17.06 -6.36
C PHE A 218 14.78 -17.35 -7.72
N GLU A 219 14.22 -18.53 -7.90
CA GLU A 219 13.61 -18.97 -9.16
C GLU A 219 14.51 -18.68 -10.39
N ASN A 220 15.80 -19.00 -10.28
CA ASN A 220 16.83 -18.71 -11.28
C ASN A 220 17.06 -17.19 -11.54
N ARG A 221 16.73 -16.30 -10.59
CA ARG A 221 16.97 -14.87 -10.69
C ARG A 221 17.85 -14.39 -9.55
N PRO A 222 18.96 -13.68 -9.80
CA PRO A 222 19.72 -13.02 -8.75
C PRO A 222 18.88 -11.90 -8.13
N MET A 223 18.75 -11.92 -6.80
CA MET A 223 18.20 -10.78 -6.05
C MET A 223 19.34 -9.83 -5.73
N VAL A 224 19.26 -8.62 -6.28
CA VAL A 224 20.35 -7.64 -6.22
C VAL A 224 19.92 -6.33 -5.57
N ARG A 225 20.83 -5.70 -4.81
CA ARG A 225 20.70 -4.34 -4.31
C ARG A 225 21.56 -3.42 -5.17
N TYR A 226 20.93 -2.46 -5.84
CA TYR A 226 21.58 -1.53 -6.75
C TYR A 226 21.29 -0.08 -6.38
N LYS A 227 22.20 0.80 -6.72
CA LYS A 227 22.09 2.24 -6.45
C LYS A 227 21.12 2.89 -7.43
N ILE A 228 20.30 3.82 -6.94
CA ILE A 228 19.43 4.63 -7.79
C ILE A 228 20.27 5.78 -8.36
N ASP A 229 20.27 5.95 -9.68
CA ASP A 229 21.00 7.00 -10.36
C ASP A 229 20.72 8.38 -9.76
N GLY A 230 21.78 9.10 -9.45
CA GLY A 230 21.72 10.46 -8.91
C GLY A 230 21.35 10.56 -7.42
N SER A 231 21.24 9.44 -6.69
CA SER A 231 20.89 9.44 -5.28
C SER A 231 21.83 8.57 -4.44
N ASN A 232 21.76 8.71 -3.10
CA ASN A 232 22.41 7.79 -2.17
C ASN A 232 21.49 6.64 -1.71
N ASN A 233 20.35 6.49 -2.36
CA ASN A 233 19.38 5.45 -2.04
C ASN A 233 19.64 4.19 -2.87
N TYR A 234 19.23 3.04 -2.33
CA TYR A 234 19.32 1.74 -2.97
C TYR A 234 17.92 1.15 -3.17
N LYS A 235 17.79 0.32 -4.21
CA LYS A 235 16.64 -0.56 -4.42
C LYS A 235 17.07 -2.00 -4.46
N ILE A 236 16.14 -2.90 -4.14
CA ILE A 236 16.33 -4.35 -4.28
C ILE A 236 15.37 -4.84 -5.35
N GLY A 237 15.85 -5.75 -6.20
CA GLY A 237 15.04 -6.35 -7.25
C GLY A 237 15.73 -7.55 -7.88
N PHE A 238 15.13 -8.11 -8.91
CA PHE A 238 15.60 -9.32 -9.59
C PHE A 238 16.22 -8.98 -10.94
N ALA A 239 17.44 -9.47 -11.15
CA ALA A 239 18.14 -9.37 -12.44
C ALA A 239 17.73 -10.52 -13.36
N LYS A 240 17.76 -10.27 -14.68
CA LYS A 240 17.46 -11.27 -15.70
C LYS A 240 18.57 -12.34 -15.85
N TRP A 241 19.72 -12.08 -15.23
CA TRP A 241 20.91 -12.92 -15.30
C TRP A 241 21.67 -12.81 -16.63
N THR A 242 22.00 -11.60 -17.03
CA THR A 242 22.92 -11.37 -18.17
C THR A 242 24.39 -11.34 -17.74
N GLY A 243 24.65 -11.23 -16.44
CA GLY A 243 25.96 -11.23 -15.81
C GLY A 243 26.29 -12.53 -15.04
N GLY A 244 27.09 -12.43 -14.00
CA GLY A 244 27.50 -13.53 -13.15
C GLY A 244 27.57 -13.16 -11.67
N VAL A 245 27.24 -14.14 -10.82
CA VAL A 245 27.45 -14.06 -9.37
C VAL A 245 28.87 -14.57 -9.08
N LYS A 246 29.65 -13.77 -8.33
CA LYS A 246 31.03 -14.09 -7.91
C LYS A 246 31.05 -14.44 -6.43
#